data_1d178a6e168b8325c37a1043c5d6698e
#
_entry.id   1d178a6e168b8325c37a1043c5d6698e
#
_cell.length_a   1.000
_cell.length_b   1.000
_cell.length_c   1.000
_cell.angle_alpha   90.00
_cell.angle_beta   90.00
_cell.angle_gamma   90.00
#
_symmetry.space_group_name_H-M   'P 1'
#
loop_
_entity.id
_entity.type
_entity.pdbx_description
1 polymer ?
#
loop_
_entity_poly.entity_id
_entity_poly.type
_entity_poly.pdbx_seq_one_letter_code
_entity_poly.pdbx_strand_id
1 'polypeptide(L)'
;MAEWKAAYEEQRDKYLRLAADHENFRKRAAKERLEAGVRGQGELIGSLVELLDDLGRFAQVDPATTDARTVVDGVSMVEKKAMKALTAQGLEVVNPVDQPFDPALHDAVATEVAESEAHDQTVARVYQCGYVFKGQMLRPARVVVRQWNG
;
A
#
# COMPACT_ATOMS: atom_id res chain seq x y z
N MET A 1 63.58 5.42 14.01
CA MET A 1 62.92 6.24 12.96
C MET A 1 62.40 5.44 11.78
N ALA A 2 62.96 4.29 11.40
CA ALA A 2 62.47 3.45 10.29
C ALA A 2 61.18 2.67 10.60
N GLU A 3 61.05 2.16 11.84
CA GLU A 3 59.92 1.31 12.24
C GLU A 3 58.54 2.05 12.25
N TRP A 4 58.50 3.26 12.75
CA TRP A 4 57.25 4.03 12.76
C TRP A 4 56.79 4.44 11.33
N LYS A 5 57.74 4.66 10.43
CA LYS A 5 57.46 4.98 9.04
C LYS A 5 56.85 3.77 8.32
N ALA A 6 57.40 2.58 8.54
CA ALA A 6 56.84 1.34 8.02
C ALA A 6 55.42 1.07 8.57
N ALA A 7 55.20 1.25 9.87
CA ALA A 7 53.90 1.11 10.49
C ALA A 7 52.88 2.14 9.94
N TYR A 8 53.30 3.36 9.70
CA TYR A 8 52.47 4.40 9.10
C TYR A 8 52.05 4.02 7.65
N GLU A 9 53.01 3.58 6.83
CA GLU A 9 52.76 3.16 5.46
C GLU A 9 51.79 1.98 5.42
N GLU A 10 51.96 1.00 6.30
CA GLU A 10 51.03 -0.13 6.44
C GLU A 10 49.61 0.30 6.81
N GLN A 11 49.46 1.20 7.78
CA GLN A 11 48.17 1.72 8.19
C GLN A 11 47.53 2.57 7.09
N ARG A 12 48.31 3.36 6.36
CA ARG A 12 47.83 4.13 5.22
C ARG A 12 47.32 3.23 4.11
N ASP A 13 48.02 2.14 3.80
CA ASP A 13 47.60 1.19 2.77
C ASP A 13 46.34 0.44 3.18
N LYS A 14 46.23 0.05 4.45
CA LYS A 14 45.01 -0.50 5.03
C LYS A 14 43.82 0.47 4.91
N TYR A 15 44.05 1.74 5.24
CA TYR A 15 43.01 2.78 5.12
C TYR A 15 42.55 2.99 3.67
N LEU A 16 43.51 3.08 2.73
CA LEU A 16 43.19 3.25 1.32
C LEU A 16 42.39 2.06 0.77
N ARG A 17 42.73 0.84 1.15
CA ARG A 17 41.99 -0.36 0.79
C ARG A 17 40.61 -0.34 1.39
N LEU A 18 40.45 -0.05 2.67
CA LEU A 18 39.16 0.07 3.34
C LEU A 18 38.28 1.14 2.72
N ALA A 19 38.85 2.30 2.36
CA ALA A 19 38.16 3.37 1.69
C ALA A 19 37.65 2.93 0.30
N ALA A 20 38.45 2.21 -0.48
CA ALA A 20 38.06 1.65 -1.77
C ALA A 20 36.93 0.59 -1.62
N ASP A 21 37.08 -0.30 -0.64
CA ASP A 21 36.04 -1.34 -0.35
C ASP A 21 34.74 -0.70 0.09
N HIS A 22 34.79 0.33 0.93
CA HIS A 22 33.61 1.08 1.35
C HIS A 22 32.91 1.79 0.18
N GLU A 23 33.66 2.41 -0.74
CA GLU A 23 33.09 3.04 -1.93
C GLU A 23 32.45 2.00 -2.87
N ASN A 24 33.09 0.85 -3.06
CA ASN A 24 32.54 -0.26 -3.83
C ASN A 24 31.26 -0.82 -3.19
N PHE A 25 31.27 -1.00 -1.87
CA PHE A 25 30.10 -1.43 -1.11
C PHE A 25 28.93 -0.45 -1.29
N ARG A 26 29.20 0.86 -1.15
CA ARG A 26 28.18 1.91 -1.31
C ARG A 26 27.57 1.91 -2.70
N LYS A 27 28.38 1.78 -3.75
CA LYS A 27 27.90 1.67 -5.14
C LYS A 27 27.04 0.45 -5.35
N ARG A 28 27.48 -0.72 -4.82
CA ARG A 28 26.73 -1.96 -4.93
C ARG A 28 25.41 -1.87 -4.18
N ALA A 29 25.39 -1.40 -2.94
CA ALA A 29 24.18 -1.23 -2.14
C ALA A 29 23.17 -0.29 -2.80
N ALA A 30 23.63 0.82 -3.40
CA ALA A 30 22.76 1.73 -4.15
C ALA A 30 22.13 1.05 -5.38
N LYS A 31 22.91 0.26 -6.12
CA LYS A 31 22.42 -0.51 -7.27
C LYS A 31 21.39 -1.57 -6.85
N GLU A 32 21.71 -2.35 -5.83
CA GLU A 32 20.81 -3.39 -5.29
C GLU A 32 19.47 -2.80 -4.80
N ARG A 33 19.50 -1.62 -4.17
CA ARG A 33 18.30 -0.91 -3.74
C ARG A 33 17.42 -0.49 -4.91
N LEU A 34 18.01 0.04 -5.98
CA LEU A 34 17.30 0.40 -7.21
C LEU A 34 16.67 -0.83 -7.85
N GLU A 35 17.44 -1.91 -8.01
CA GLU A 35 16.96 -3.15 -8.59
C GLU A 35 15.84 -3.80 -7.76
N ALA A 36 15.93 -3.74 -6.43
CA ALA A 36 14.86 -4.21 -5.54
C ALA A 36 13.57 -3.40 -5.73
N GLY A 37 13.68 -2.07 -5.88
CA GLY A 37 12.54 -1.20 -6.19
C GLY A 37 11.88 -1.55 -7.52
N VAL A 38 12.67 -1.74 -8.58
CA VAL A 38 12.16 -2.13 -9.91
C VAL A 38 11.50 -3.51 -9.87
N ARG A 39 12.08 -4.49 -9.14
CA ARG A 39 11.45 -5.82 -8.98
C ARG A 39 10.09 -5.72 -8.30
N GLY A 40 10.00 -4.99 -7.17
CA GLY A 40 8.72 -4.81 -6.45
C GLY A 40 7.66 -4.11 -7.30
N GLN A 41 8.03 -3.10 -8.08
CA GLN A 41 7.13 -2.45 -9.04
C GLN A 41 6.70 -3.43 -10.14
N GLY A 42 7.62 -4.24 -10.66
CA GLY A 42 7.33 -5.23 -11.68
C GLY A 42 6.32 -6.29 -11.22
N GLU A 43 6.45 -6.78 -9.99
CA GLU A 43 5.49 -7.71 -9.38
C GLU A 43 4.09 -7.11 -9.27
N LEU A 44 4.00 -5.84 -8.82
CA LEU A 44 2.72 -5.14 -8.74
C LEU A 44 2.10 -4.93 -10.13
N ILE A 45 2.90 -4.46 -11.09
CA ILE A 45 2.44 -4.25 -12.48
C ILE A 45 1.98 -5.58 -13.09
N GLY A 46 2.70 -6.67 -12.86
CA GLY A 46 2.30 -8.01 -13.32
C GLY A 46 0.90 -8.40 -12.81
N SER A 47 0.64 -8.19 -11.52
CA SER A 47 -0.69 -8.44 -10.93
C SER A 47 -1.78 -7.56 -11.56
N LEU A 48 -1.49 -6.29 -11.87
CA LEU A 48 -2.43 -5.39 -12.51
C LEU A 48 -2.72 -5.78 -13.97
N VAL A 49 -1.72 -6.26 -14.71
CA VAL A 49 -1.91 -6.75 -16.10
C VAL A 49 -2.87 -7.93 -16.12
N GLU A 50 -2.71 -8.90 -15.22
CA GLU A 50 -3.66 -10.02 -15.11
C GLU A 50 -5.11 -9.57 -14.84
N LEU A 51 -5.28 -8.54 -14.00
CA LEU A 51 -6.59 -7.96 -13.73
C LEU A 51 -7.18 -7.24 -14.94
N LEU A 52 -6.33 -6.53 -15.71
CA LEU A 52 -6.75 -5.89 -16.96
C LEU A 52 -7.17 -6.93 -18.01
N ASP A 53 -6.52 -8.06 -18.09
CA ASP A 53 -6.91 -9.16 -19.00
C ASP A 53 -8.30 -9.72 -18.61
N ASP A 54 -8.54 -9.91 -17.32
CA ASP A 54 -9.85 -10.36 -16.82
C ASP A 54 -10.95 -9.33 -17.12
N LEU A 55 -10.71 -8.04 -16.86
CA LEU A 55 -11.63 -6.96 -17.20
C LEU A 55 -11.87 -6.86 -18.71
N GLY A 56 -10.82 -6.98 -19.51
CA GLY A 56 -10.90 -6.96 -20.97
C GLY A 56 -11.79 -8.06 -21.53
N ARG A 57 -11.81 -9.22 -20.88
CA ARG A 57 -12.68 -10.34 -21.22
C ARG A 57 -14.16 -10.00 -20.99
N PHE A 58 -14.49 -9.35 -19.88
CA PHE A 58 -15.86 -8.90 -19.61
C PHE A 58 -16.28 -7.72 -20.48
N ALA A 59 -15.35 -6.83 -20.87
CA ALA A 59 -15.64 -5.72 -21.75
C ALA A 59 -15.96 -6.15 -23.20
N GLN A 60 -15.63 -7.39 -23.58
CA GLN A 60 -15.87 -7.93 -24.92
C GLN A 60 -17.08 -8.86 -25.02
N VAL A 61 -17.82 -9.05 -23.92
CA VAL A 61 -19.06 -9.87 -23.97
C VAL A 61 -20.13 -9.19 -24.81
N ASP A 62 -20.90 -9.97 -25.56
CA ASP A 62 -22.00 -9.45 -26.35
C ASP A 62 -23.18 -9.07 -25.41
N PRO A 63 -23.55 -7.78 -25.31
CA PRO A 63 -24.63 -7.34 -24.44
C PRO A 63 -26.01 -7.86 -24.86
N ALA A 64 -26.17 -8.34 -26.11
CA ALA A 64 -27.42 -8.91 -26.59
C ALA A 64 -27.64 -10.35 -26.10
N THR A 65 -26.59 -11.09 -25.78
CA THR A 65 -26.65 -12.51 -25.39
C THR A 65 -26.25 -12.77 -23.94
N THR A 66 -25.62 -11.78 -23.28
CA THR A 66 -25.12 -11.90 -21.90
C THR A 66 -26.07 -11.20 -20.93
N ASP A 67 -26.55 -11.91 -19.92
CA ASP A 67 -27.38 -11.30 -18.90
C ASP A 67 -26.56 -10.40 -17.95
N ALA A 68 -27.23 -9.38 -17.38
CA ALA A 68 -26.59 -8.41 -16.48
C ALA A 68 -25.98 -9.07 -15.23
N ARG A 69 -26.56 -10.16 -14.75
CA ARG A 69 -26.09 -10.88 -13.57
C ARG A 69 -24.73 -11.51 -13.83
N THR A 70 -24.54 -12.13 -14.98
CA THR A 70 -23.26 -12.71 -15.39
C THR A 70 -22.15 -11.64 -15.41
N VAL A 71 -22.46 -10.44 -15.90
CA VAL A 71 -21.51 -9.32 -15.92
C VAL A 71 -21.17 -8.84 -14.50
N VAL A 72 -22.17 -8.66 -13.65
CA VAL A 72 -22.00 -8.23 -12.25
C VAL A 72 -21.17 -9.25 -11.47
N ASP A 73 -21.50 -10.54 -11.61
CA ASP A 73 -20.76 -11.61 -10.94
C ASP A 73 -19.30 -11.65 -11.42
N GLY A 74 -19.06 -11.44 -12.71
CA GLY A 74 -17.73 -11.37 -13.29
C GLY A 74 -16.91 -10.19 -12.75
N VAL A 75 -17.47 -8.99 -12.73
CA VAL A 75 -16.83 -7.79 -12.16
C VAL A 75 -16.52 -7.98 -10.68
N SER A 76 -17.45 -8.54 -9.91
CA SER A 76 -17.24 -8.85 -8.49
C SER A 76 -16.11 -9.86 -8.28
N MET A 77 -15.94 -10.83 -9.18
CA MET A 77 -14.82 -11.77 -9.14
C MET A 77 -13.48 -11.07 -9.37
N VAL A 78 -13.41 -10.17 -10.35
CA VAL A 78 -12.21 -9.37 -10.64
C VAL A 78 -11.86 -8.47 -9.46
N GLU A 79 -12.85 -7.79 -8.86
CA GLU A 79 -12.65 -6.98 -7.67
C GLU A 79 -12.05 -7.79 -6.51
N LYS A 80 -12.61 -8.97 -6.21
CA LYS A 80 -12.10 -9.87 -5.17
C LYS A 80 -10.67 -10.33 -5.47
N LYS A 81 -10.36 -10.65 -6.74
CA LYS A 81 -9.02 -11.03 -7.17
C LYS A 81 -8.04 -9.86 -6.98
N ALA A 82 -8.44 -8.63 -7.35
CA ALA A 82 -7.67 -7.43 -7.16
C ALA A 82 -7.36 -7.20 -5.67
N MET A 83 -8.39 -7.26 -4.84
CA MET A 83 -8.25 -7.08 -3.39
C MET A 83 -7.31 -8.12 -2.78
N LYS A 84 -7.45 -9.39 -3.17
CA LYS A 84 -6.57 -10.47 -2.71
C LYS A 84 -5.11 -10.23 -3.11
N ALA A 85 -4.85 -9.80 -4.35
CA ALA A 85 -3.51 -9.51 -4.83
C ALA A 85 -2.88 -8.33 -4.07
N LEU A 86 -3.63 -7.25 -3.86
CA LEU A 86 -3.16 -6.06 -3.13
C LEU A 86 -2.92 -6.34 -1.65
N THR A 87 -3.82 -7.09 -1.00
CA THR A 87 -3.65 -7.49 0.40
C THR A 87 -2.44 -8.40 0.59
N ALA A 88 -2.17 -9.30 -0.36
CA ALA A 88 -0.97 -10.13 -0.34
C ALA A 88 0.34 -9.30 -0.44
N GLN A 89 0.29 -8.12 -1.07
CA GLN A 89 1.41 -7.17 -1.11
C GLN A 89 1.53 -6.31 0.16
N GLY A 90 0.55 -6.37 1.06
CA GLY A 90 0.56 -5.63 2.32
C GLY A 90 -0.37 -4.40 2.34
N LEU A 91 -1.37 -4.36 1.44
CA LEU A 91 -2.44 -3.38 1.52
C LEU A 91 -3.43 -3.78 2.63
N GLU A 92 -3.76 -2.82 3.48
CA GLU A 92 -4.79 -2.94 4.51
C GLU A 92 -5.95 -2.02 4.17
N VAL A 93 -7.18 -2.54 4.29
CA VAL A 93 -8.41 -1.78 4.04
C VAL A 93 -8.92 -1.19 5.35
N VAL A 94 -9.16 0.11 5.37
CA VAL A 94 -9.78 0.83 6.49
C VAL A 94 -11.26 1.01 6.16
N ASN A 95 -12.11 0.18 6.78
CA ASN A 95 -13.56 0.22 6.65
C ASN A 95 -14.22 0.15 8.04
N PRO A 96 -14.24 1.28 8.78
CA PRO A 96 -14.52 1.31 10.21
C PRO A 96 -16.02 1.45 10.55
N VAL A 97 -16.93 0.84 9.82
CA VAL A 97 -18.37 0.89 10.12
C VAL A 97 -18.61 0.42 11.57
N ASP A 98 -19.39 1.19 12.33
CA ASP A 98 -19.71 0.97 13.74
C ASP A 98 -18.52 0.99 14.71
N GLN A 99 -17.35 1.43 14.25
CA GLN A 99 -16.16 1.63 15.08
C GLN A 99 -16.04 3.10 15.52
N PRO A 100 -15.29 3.39 16.59
CA PRO A 100 -14.97 4.76 16.98
C PRO A 100 -14.29 5.54 15.83
N PHE A 101 -14.64 6.81 15.70
CA PHE A 101 -13.97 7.70 14.78
C PHE A 101 -12.52 7.94 15.23
N ASP A 102 -11.58 7.70 14.31
CA ASP A 102 -10.17 7.96 14.52
C ASP A 102 -9.68 9.03 13.51
N PRO A 103 -9.36 10.26 13.97
CA PRO A 103 -8.90 11.32 13.07
C PRO A 103 -7.59 10.99 12.33
N ALA A 104 -6.81 10.03 12.81
CA ALA A 104 -5.57 9.62 12.17
C ALA A 104 -5.80 8.75 10.92
N LEU A 105 -6.95 8.06 10.84
CA LEU A 105 -7.27 7.10 9.78
C LEU A 105 -8.52 7.49 8.97
N HIS A 106 -9.36 8.37 9.52
CA HIS A 106 -10.67 8.71 8.98
C HIS A 106 -10.79 10.21 8.69
N ASP A 107 -11.51 10.52 7.62
CA ASP A 107 -11.92 11.87 7.22
C ASP A 107 -13.44 11.98 7.35
N ALA A 108 -13.94 12.75 8.32
CA ALA A 108 -15.35 12.95 8.54
C ALA A 108 -15.91 13.92 7.50
N VAL A 109 -16.68 13.44 6.55
CA VAL A 109 -17.27 14.24 5.46
C VAL A 109 -18.69 14.73 5.77
N ALA A 110 -19.35 14.08 6.74
CA ALA A 110 -20.68 14.46 7.22
C ALA A 110 -20.92 13.90 8.63
N THR A 111 -21.94 14.41 9.30
CA THR A 111 -22.44 13.88 10.55
C THR A 111 -23.90 13.49 10.42
N GLU A 112 -24.33 12.52 11.23
CA GLU A 112 -25.74 12.17 11.42
C GLU A 112 -26.04 12.04 12.92
N VAL A 113 -27.31 12.11 13.29
CA VAL A 113 -27.72 12.03 14.70
C VAL A 113 -27.53 10.59 15.20
N ALA A 114 -26.88 10.43 16.35
CA ALA A 114 -26.78 9.15 17.04
C ALA A 114 -28.10 8.78 17.71
N GLU A 115 -28.45 7.51 17.68
CA GLU A 115 -29.66 6.98 18.36
C GLU A 115 -29.53 6.99 19.88
N SER A 116 -28.30 6.98 20.39
CA SER A 116 -28.00 7.01 21.81
C SER A 116 -26.57 7.54 22.05
N GLU A 117 -26.31 7.97 23.28
CA GLU A 117 -24.97 8.40 23.73
C GLU A 117 -23.89 7.33 23.52
N ALA A 118 -24.25 6.05 23.60
CA ALA A 118 -23.32 4.93 23.37
C ALA A 118 -22.78 4.87 21.93
N HIS A 119 -23.48 5.48 20.98
CA HIS A 119 -23.06 5.54 19.57
C HIS A 119 -22.44 6.89 19.18
N ASP A 120 -22.26 7.81 20.15
CA ASP A 120 -21.58 9.06 19.87
C ASP A 120 -20.15 8.84 19.37
N GLN A 121 -19.72 9.67 18.42
CA GLN A 121 -18.39 9.61 17.80
C GLN A 121 -18.06 8.25 17.13
N THR A 122 -19.08 7.46 16.76
CA THR A 122 -18.89 6.24 15.97
C THR A 122 -19.13 6.50 14.48
N VAL A 123 -18.52 5.69 13.64
CA VAL A 123 -18.71 5.75 12.19
C VAL A 123 -20.04 5.11 11.80
N ALA A 124 -20.95 5.88 11.24
CA ALA A 124 -22.26 5.39 10.79
C ALA A 124 -22.14 4.62 9.48
N ARG A 125 -21.36 5.16 8.56
CA ARG A 125 -21.14 4.57 7.23
C ARG A 125 -19.87 5.10 6.60
N VAL A 126 -19.35 4.34 5.66
CA VAL A 126 -18.15 4.67 4.91
C VAL A 126 -18.54 4.99 3.47
N TYR A 127 -18.30 6.23 3.04
CA TYR A 127 -18.46 6.63 1.64
C TYR A 127 -17.36 6.10 0.76
N GLN A 128 -16.13 6.07 1.30
CA GLN A 128 -14.96 5.61 0.59
C GLN A 128 -14.00 4.97 1.57
N CYS A 129 -13.65 3.72 1.32
CA CYS A 129 -12.67 3.01 2.15
C CYS A 129 -11.31 3.71 2.11
N GLY A 130 -10.66 3.73 3.26
CA GLY A 130 -9.26 4.11 3.38
C GLY A 130 -8.34 2.94 3.06
N TYR A 131 -7.08 3.26 2.80
CA TYR A 131 -6.06 2.25 2.55
C TYR A 131 -4.76 2.63 3.24
N VAL A 132 -4.15 1.63 3.87
CA VAL A 132 -2.82 1.71 4.46
C VAL A 132 -1.93 0.66 3.78
N PHE A 133 -0.71 1.01 3.46
CA PHE A 133 0.27 0.10 2.87
C PHE A 133 1.52 0.06 3.72
N LYS A 134 1.81 -1.08 4.34
CA LYS A 134 2.98 -1.28 5.21
C LYS A 134 3.16 -0.16 6.24
N GLY A 135 2.07 0.23 6.89
CA GLY A 135 2.03 1.29 7.90
C GLY A 135 2.00 2.73 7.35
N GLN A 136 2.07 2.92 6.03
CA GLN A 136 1.92 4.23 5.40
C GLN A 136 0.48 4.41 4.90
N MET A 137 -0.19 5.46 5.35
CA MET A 137 -1.51 5.81 4.83
C MET A 137 -1.41 6.26 3.38
N LEU A 138 -2.17 5.61 2.49
CA LEU A 138 -2.34 6.00 1.10
C LEU A 138 -3.48 7.01 0.95
N ARG A 139 -4.58 6.77 1.66
CA ARG A 139 -5.70 7.70 1.81
C ARG A 139 -6.53 7.34 3.04
N PRO A 140 -7.13 8.31 3.75
CA PRO A 140 -8.05 8.06 4.85
C PRO A 140 -9.37 7.47 4.35
N ALA A 141 -10.11 6.82 5.25
CA ALA A 141 -11.50 6.44 4.98
C ALA A 141 -12.38 7.69 5.11
N ARG A 142 -13.20 7.96 4.08
CA ARG A 142 -14.19 9.05 4.14
C ARG A 142 -15.48 8.52 4.74
N VAL A 143 -15.86 9.09 5.90
CA VAL A 143 -16.89 8.51 6.77
C VAL A 143 -17.94 9.54 7.15
N VAL A 144 -19.12 9.03 7.53
CA VAL A 144 -20.14 9.78 8.26
C VAL A 144 -20.03 9.40 9.73
N VAL A 145 -19.96 10.38 10.61
CA VAL A 145 -19.81 10.18 12.05
C VAL A 145 -21.15 10.45 12.74
N ARG A 146 -21.54 9.57 13.65
CA ARG A 146 -22.69 9.79 14.52
C ARG A 146 -22.34 10.81 15.59
N GLN A 147 -23.25 11.73 15.83
CA GLN A 147 -23.12 12.75 16.85
C GLN A 147 -24.37 12.75 17.76
N TRP A 148 -24.16 12.59 19.05
CA TRP A 148 -25.19 12.67 20.05
C TRP A 148 -25.44 14.13 20.42
N ASN A 149 -26.69 14.57 20.32
CA ASN A 149 -27.07 15.97 20.62
C ASN A 149 -27.84 16.14 21.93
N GLY A 150 -27.87 15.11 22.79
CA GLY A 150 -28.50 15.17 24.13
C GLY A 150 -29.98 14.92 24.09
#